data_2b43c50f7e28b804a27acad42017cbfc
#
_entry.id   2b43c50f7e28b804a27acad42017cbfc
#
_cell.length_a   1.000
_cell.length_b   1.000
_cell.length_c   1.000
_cell.angle_alpha   90.00
_cell.angle_beta   90.00
_cell.angle_gamma   90.00
#
_symmetry.space_group_name_H-M   'P 1'
#
loop_
_entity.id
_entity.type
_entity.pdbx_description
1 polymer ?
#
loop_
_entity_poly.entity_id
_entity_poly.type
_entity_poly.pdbx_seq_one_letter_code
_entity_poly.pdbx_strand_id
1 'polypeptide(L)'
;VGEINAYHMPNDFFSVYRSEGEAKMLPNTWHQVGISLWGRISDWRYEAIFTSGLDAERFGHNCYVHYGATSPYEYKLGNVYAGAARIDNYSIPGVRLSLSGYYGYTFKNTERKASASYDKVHGALAIGSFGLEMKRWNWIVRGNATYSHLADAQKMTTFMNAYPKHTQQDGSPSKHSPIASNAYSVGLEAGYNIFSQISSLSDKQKLYLFGRYEDYNTYAAGKQKVAYKYDRVKRMAVG
;
A
#
# COMPACT_ATOMS: atom_id res chain seq x y z
N VAL A 1 -3.49 3.35 -5.99
CA VAL A 1 -2.81 2.07 -6.07
C VAL A 1 -3.24 1.21 -4.91
N GLY A 2 -3.43 -0.11 -5.14
CA GLY A 2 -3.94 -1.04 -4.15
C GLY A 2 -5.45 -0.99 -3.95
N GLU A 3 -5.94 -1.79 -3.00
CA GLU A 3 -7.38 -1.95 -2.70
C GLU A 3 -7.81 -1.28 -1.39
N ILE A 4 -6.87 -0.77 -0.59
CA ILE A 4 -7.14 -0.25 0.76
C ILE A 4 -8.21 0.86 0.78
N ASN A 5 -8.23 1.71 -0.25
CA ASN A 5 -9.22 2.78 -0.36
C ASN A 5 -10.55 2.31 -0.97
N ALA A 6 -10.60 1.12 -1.57
CA ALA A 6 -11.84 0.53 -2.05
C ALA A 6 -12.68 -0.07 -0.91
N TYR A 7 -12.06 -0.38 0.23
CA TYR A 7 -12.69 -0.96 1.42
C TYR A 7 -12.48 -0.05 2.64
N HIS A 8 -12.94 1.18 2.53
CA HIS A 8 -12.69 2.19 3.56
C HIS A 8 -13.70 2.12 4.73
N MET A 9 -14.94 1.80 4.44
CA MET A 9 -16.01 1.78 5.44
C MET A 9 -16.02 0.47 6.22
N PRO A 10 -16.40 0.48 7.52
CA PRO A 10 -16.47 -0.72 8.35
C PRO A 10 -17.40 -1.82 7.81
N ASN A 11 -18.39 -1.47 7.00
CA ASN A 11 -19.30 -2.42 6.35
C ASN A 11 -18.73 -3.02 5.04
N ASP A 12 -17.55 -2.59 4.60
CA ASP A 12 -16.90 -3.13 3.41
C ASP A 12 -16.06 -4.38 3.70
N PHE A 13 -15.90 -4.77 4.98
CA PHE A 13 -15.14 -5.96 5.38
C PHE A 13 -15.84 -6.67 6.55
N PHE A 14 -15.58 -7.97 6.74
CA PHE A 14 -16.28 -8.76 7.74
C PHE A 14 -15.68 -8.68 9.15
N SER A 15 -14.38 -8.55 9.25
CA SER A 15 -13.68 -8.49 10.53
C SER A 15 -13.80 -7.08 11.17
N VAL A 16 -13.59 -6.99 12.48
CA VAL A 16 -13.53 -5.71 13.22
C VAL A 16 -12.42 -4.80 12.68
N TYR A 17 -11.36 -5.38 12.11
CA TYR A 17 -10.24 -4.65 11.50
C TYR A 17 -10.18 -4.92 10.01
N ARG A 18 -9.88 -3.87 9.21
CA ARG A 18 -9.56 -4.04 7.80
C ARG A 18 -8.26 -4.84 7.59
N SER A 19 -8.00 -5.27 6.36
CA SER A 19 -6.73 -5.89 5.97
C SER A 19 -5.54 -5.01 6.37
N GLU A 20 -4.58 -5.57 7.12
CA GLU A 20 -3.44 -4.83 7.65
C GLU A 20 -2.28 -4.78 6.67
N GLY A 21 -2.09 -5.82 5.86
CA GLY A 21 -0.89 -5.97 5.05
C GLY A 21 -0.68 -4.82 4.08
N GLU A 22 -1.70 -4.46 3.32
CA GLU A 22 -1.64 -3.32 2.42
C GLU A 22 -1.59 -1.99 3.16
N ALA A 23 -2.33 -1.88 4.27
CA ALA A 23 -2.34 -0.70 5.14
C ALA A 23 -1.00 -0.42 5.82
N LYS A 24 -0.18 -1.44 6.05
CA LYS A 24 1.17 -1.28 6.60
C LYS A 24 2.20 -0.90 5.55
N MET A 25 1.98 -1.29 4.29
CA MET A 25 2.89 -1.03 3.19
C MET A 25 2.68 0.32 2.53
N LEU A 26 1.42 0.67 2.27
CA LEU A 26 1.03 1.83 1.46
C LEU A 26 0.40 2.90 2.34
N PRO A 27 0.47 4.17 1.94
CA PRO A 27 -0.26 5.24 2.63
C PRO A 27 -1.76 4.95 2.66
N ASN A 28 -2.36 4.97 3.85
CA ASN A 28 -3.80 4.79 4.04
C ASN A 28 -4.60 5.93 3.38
N THR A 29 -4.05 7.12 3.45
CA THR A 29 -4.56 8.31 2.77
C THR A 29 -3.40 8.91 2.00
N TRP A 30 -3.51 8.89 0.67
CA TRP A 30 -2.42 9.31 -0.19
C TRP A 30 -2.69 10.73 -0.71
N HIS A 31 -2.10 11.71 -0.04
CA HIS A 31 -2.21 13.12 -0.40
C HIS A 31 -0.99 13.57 -1.21
N GLN A 32 -1.19 13.84 -2.48
CA GLN A 32 -0.17 14.38 -3.38
C GLN A 32 -0.79 15.46 -4.28
N VAL A 33 0.01 16.41 -4.71
CA VAL A 33 -0.39 17.37 -5.72
C VAL A 33 -0.14 16.77 -7.09
N GLY A 34 -1.14 16.83 -7.98
CA GLY A 34 -1.02 16.22 -9.29
C GLY A 34 -2.23 16.49 -10.19
N ILE A 35 -2.20 15.87 -11.35
CA ILE A 35 -3.27 15.93 -12.34
C ILE A 35 -3.72 14.49 -12.59
N SER A 36 -5.04 14.27 -12.60
CA SER A 36 -5.63 12.97 -12.92
C SER A 36 -6.50 13.00 -14.16
N LEU A 37 -6.46 11.89 -14.88
CA LEU A 37 -7.37 11.57 -15.97
C LEU A 37 -8.10 10.28 -15.62
N TRP A 38 -9.41 10.28 -15.69
CA TRP A 38 -10.23 9.10 -15.39
C TRP A 38 -11.40 9.00 -16.36
N GLY A 39 -11.89 7.77 -16.52
CA GLY A 39 -13.04 7.52 -17.37
C GLY A 39 -13.50 6.08 -17.33
N ARG A 40 -14.53 5.80 -18.15
CA ARG A 40 -15.10 4.47 -18.33
C ARG A 40 -15.37 4.23 -19.81
N ILE A 41 -15.00 3.03 -20.28
CA ILE A 41 -15.30 2.54 -21.62
C ILE A 41 -15.93 1.15 -21.45
N SER A 42 -17.23 1.02 -21.73
CA SER A 42 -17.99 -0.21 -21.50
C SER A 42 -17.83 -0.69 -20.04
N ASP A 43 -17.29 -1.89 -19.85
CA ASP A 43 -17.07 -2.54 -18.57
C ASP A 43 -15.70 -2.21 -17.96
N TRP A 44 -14.92 -1.35 -18.59
CA TRP A 44 -13.62 -0.95 -18.12
C TRP A 44 -13.65 0.47 -17.54
N ARG A 45 -13.20 0.61 -16.30
CA ARG A 45 -12.89 1.91 -15.68
C ARG A 45 -11.37 2.07 -15.67
N TYR A 46 -10.90 3.26 -15.98
CA TYR A 46 -9.49 3.59 -15.91
C TYR A 46 -9.26 4.90 -15.17
N GLU A 47 -8.10 5.00 -14.56
CA GLU A 47 -7.62 6.20 -13.91
C GLU A 47 -6.10 6.27 -14.05
N ALA A 48 -5.57 7.44 -14.40
CA ALA A 48 -4.14 7.71 -14.45
C ALA A 48 -3.87 9.03 -13.74
N ILE A 49 -2.81 9.08 -12.95
CA ILE A 49 -2.43 10.25 -12.16
C ILE A 49 -0.95 10.53 -12.39
N PHE A 50 -0.63 11.79 -12.66
CA PHE A 50 0.73 12.33 -12.59
C PHE A 50 0.83 13.23 -11.37
N THR A 51 1.84 13.00 -10.50
CA THR A 51 1.92 13.63 -9.18
C THR A 51 3.36 13.83 -8.73
N SER A 52 3.57 14.55 -7.62
CA SER A 52 4.86 14.57 -6.92
C SER A 52 5.19 13.17 -6.35
N GLY A 53 6.48 12.85 -6.21
CA GLY A 53 6.93 11.61 -5.59
C GLY A 53 6.73 11.59 -4.07
N LEU A 54 6.86 10.40 -3.47
CA LEU A 54 6.84 10.22 -2.03
C LEU A 54 8.12 10.78 -1.37
N ASP A 55 8.03 11.12 -0.09
CA ASP A 55 9.16 11.53 0.74
C ASP A 55 9.84 10.29 1.36
N ALA A 56 11.04 9.99 0.90
CA ALA A 56 11.81 8.83 1.36
C ALA A 56 12.28 8.92 2.81
N GLU A 57 12.35 10.10 3.42
CA GLU A 57 12.73 10.26 4.82
C GLU A 57 11.73 9.64 5.79
N ARG A 58 10.52 9.38 5.33
CA ARG A 58 9.43 8.78 6.10
C ARG A 58 9.31 7.27 5.91
N PHE A 59 10.20 6.65 5.13
CA PHE A 59 10.21 5.21 4.92
C PHE A 59 10.86 4.47 6.10
N GLY A 60 10.49 3.23 6.33
CA GLY A 60 11.07 2.43 7.42
C GLY A 60 10.80 0.93 7.27
N HIS A 61 11.48 0.10 8.09
CA HIS A 61 11.38 -1.34 7.98
C HIS A 61 9.98 -1.88 8.32
N ASN A 62 9.31 -1.32 9.32
CA ASN A 62 8.00 -1.78 9.81
C ASN A 62 6.80 -1.18 9.06
N CYS A 63 7.04 -0.16 8.23
CA CYS A 63 5.98 0.58 7.56
C CYS A 63 6.27 0.79 6.06
N TYR A 64 7.39 0.30 5.57
CA TYR A 64 7.85 0.47 4.19
C TYR A 64 7.69 1.91 3.69
N VAL A 65 6.75 2.20 2.77
CA VAL A 65 6.50 3.55 2.24
C VAL A 65 5.24 4.21 2.81
N HIS A 66 4.60 3.59 3.80
CA HIS A 66 3.31 4.01 4.36
C HIS A 66 3.24 5.50 4.75
N TYR A 67 4.28 6.02 5.39
CA TYR A 67 4.34 7.42 5.82
C TYR A 67 4.92 8.37 4.76
N GLY A 68 5.30 7.86 3.59
CA GLY A 68 5.92 8.66 2.53
C GLY A 68 5.00 9.70 1.88
N ALA A 69 3.67 9.53 1.97
CA ALA A 69 2.74 10.57 1.60
C ALA A 69 2.65 11.62 2.72
N THR A 70 2.79 12.88 2.35
CA THR A 70 2.68 13.99 3.31
C THR A 70 1.22 14.19 3.73
N SER A 71 1.00 14.75 4.93
CA SER A 71 -0.31 15.20 5.37
C SER A 71 -0.88 16.27 4.43
N PRO A 72 -2.23 16.41 4.29
CA PRO A 72 -2.83 17.48 3.50
C PRO A 72 -2.48 18.88 4.00
N TYR A 73 -2.07 19.01 5.25
CA TYR A 73 -1.70 20.28 5.90
C TYR A 73 -0.21 20.60 5.86
N GLU A 74 0.62 19.68 5.34
CA GLU A 74 2.04 19.90 5.19
C GLU A 74 2.39 20.48 3.83
N TYR A 75 3.49 21.22 3.77
CA TYR A 75 4.04 21.70 2.51
C TYR A 75 4.45 20.53 1.61
N LYS A 76 4.09 20.61 0.34
CA LYS A 76 4.38 19.56 -0.65
C LYS A 76 5.64 19.91 -1.45
N LEU A 77 6.63 19.04 -1.36
CA LEU A 77 7.83 19.14 -2.18
C LEU A 77 7.57 18.48 -3.54
N GLY A 78 7.93 19.16 -4.59
CA GLY A 78 7.79 18.70 -5.97
C GLY A 78 9.13 18.54 -6.69
N ASN A 79 10.17 18.10 -5.97
CA ASN A 79 11.51 17.93 -6.55
C ASN A 79 11.61 16.70 -7.46
N VAL A 80 10.75 15.73 -7.27
CA VAL A 80 10.65 14.50 -8.09
C VAL A 80 9.19 14.16 -8.35
N TYR A 81 8.96 13.42 -9.42
CA TYR A 81 7.62 13.12 -9.92
C TYR A 81 7.36 11.62 -9.93
N ALA A 82 6.08 11.28 -9.96
CA ALA A 82 5.59 9.93 -10.03
C ALA A 82 4.34 9.85 -10.92
N GLY A 83 4.07 8.66 -11.41
CA GLY A 83 2.82 8.32 -12.09
C GLY A 83 2.18 7.10 -11.45
N ALA A 84 0.85 7.09 -11.43
CA ALA A 84 0.08 5.92 -11.07
C ALA A 84 -1.04 5.69 -12.07
N ALA A 85 -1.40 4.42 -12.27
CA ALA A 85 -2.53 4.05 -13.12
C ALA A 85 -3.30 2.90 -12.48
N ARG A 86 -4.60 2.84 -12.75
CA ARG A 86 -5.51 1.79 -12.34
C ARG A 86 -6.48 1.46 -13.46
N ILE A 87 -6.76 0.17 -13.62
CA ILE A 87 -7.79 -0.35 -14.51
C ILE A 87 -8.66 -1.31 -13.70
N ASP A 88 -9.97 -1.10 -13.73
CA ASP A 88 -10.96 -2.00 -13.15
C ASP A 88 -11.81 -2.61 -14.28
N ASN A 89 -12.05 -3.91 -14.23
CA ASN A 89 -12.91 -4.64 -15.14
C ASN A 89 -14.16 -5.15 -14.42
N TYR A 90 -15.33 -4.92 -15.02
CA TYR A 90 -16.66 -5.30 -14.54
C TYR A 90 -17.40 -6.20 -15.53
N SER A 91 -16.73 -6.81 -16.51
CA SER A 91 -17.38 -7.63 -17.56
C SER A 91 -18.14 -8.84 -17.01
N ILE A 92 -17.76 -9.31 -15.82
CA ILE A 92 -18.45 -10.42 -15.14
C ILE A 92 -19.41 -9.85 -14.10
N PRO A 93 -20.74 -10.04 -14.21
CA PRO A 93 -21.71 -9.54 -13.25
C PRO A 93 -21.39 -9.95 -11.82
N GLY A 94 -21.28 -8.97 -10.92
CA GLY A 94 -20.94 -9.18 -9.52
C GLY A 94 -19.45 -9.44 -9.25
N VAL A 95 -18.58 -9.27 -10.24
CA VAL A 95 -17.12 -9.39 -10.09
C VAL A 95 -16.45 -8.11 -10.55
N ARG A 96 -15.53 -7.59 -9.75
CA ARG A 96 -14.58 -6.54 -10.11
C ARG A 96 -13.16 -7.08 -10.01
N LEU A 97 -12.43 -6.96 -11.11
CA LEU A 97 -11.00 -7.21 -11.16
C LEU A 97 -10.27 -5.88 -11.31
N SER A 98 -9.24 -5.67 -10.53
CA SER A 98 -8.47 -4.43 -10.52
C SER A 98 -6.99 -4.72 -10.74
N LEU A 99 -6.35 -3.92 -11.59
CA LEU A 99 -4.90 -3.87 -11.73
C LEU A 99 -4.45 -2.43 -11.57
N SER A 100 -3.46 -2.19 -10.72
CA SER A 100 -2.91 -0.86 -10.54
C SER A 100 -1.41 -0.87 -10.40
N GLY A 101 -0.77 0.23 -10.79
CA GLY A 101 0.66 0.43 -10.72
C GLY A 101 1.03 1.85 -10.31
N TYR A 102 2.20 1.98 -9.70
CA TYR A 102 2.84 3.25 -9.38
C TYR A 102 4.31 3.16 -9.73
N TYR A 103 4.83 4.22 -10.31
CA TYR A 103 6.25 4.39 -10.53
C TYR A 103 6.67 5.83 -10.31
N GLY A 104 7.73 6.04 -9.52
CA GLY A 104 8.24 7.39 -9.27
C GLY A 104 9.55 7.40 -8.52
N TYR A 105 10.15 8.59 -8.46
CA TYR A 105 11.36 8.82 -7.67
C TYR A 105 10.99 9.37 -6.29
N THR A 106 11.80 9.06 -5.27
CA THR A 106 11.46 9.38 -3.88
C THR A 106 12.56 10.14 -3.14
N PHE A 107 13.84 9.82 -3.41
CA PHE A 107 14.95 10.26 -2.58
C PHE A 107 15.17 11.77 -2.59
N LYS A 108 14.99 12.42 -3.73
CA LYS A 108 15.18 13.89 -3.85
C LYS A 108 13.94 14.70 -3.45
N ASN A 109 12.84 14.04 -3.08
CA ASN A 109 11.64 14.72 -2.59
C ASN A 109 11.73 14.99 -1.07
N THR A 110 12.84 15.58 -0.66
CA THR A 110 13.20 15.94 0.72
C THR A 110 13.78 17.34 0.73
N GLU A 111 13.73 18.01 1.87
CA GLU A 111 14.36 19.31 2.09
C GLU A 111 15.89 19.24 2.15
N ARG A 112 16.47 18.04 2.28
CA ARG A 112 17.91 17.85 2.35
C ARG A 112 18.55 18.02 0.99
N LYS A 113 19.68 18.72 0.98
CA LYS A 113 20.58 18.71 -0.18
C LYS A 113 21.47 17.46 -0.09
N ALA A 114 21.37 16.59 -1.08
CA ALA A 114 22.29 15.46 -1.21
C ALA A 114 23.70 15.98 -1.42
N SER A 115 24.70 15.35 -0.78
CA SER A 115 26.10 15.58 -1.12
C SER A 115 26.41 15.00 -2.51
N ALA A 116 27.47 15.45 -3.15
CA ALA A 116 27.89 14.98 -4.49
C ALA A 116 28.00 13.45 -4.60
N SER A 117 28.37 12.77 -3.49
CA SER A 117 28.46 11.30 -3.44
C SER A 117 27.12 10.59 -3.61
N TYR A 118 26.00 11.27 -3.41
CA TYR A 118 24.64 10.73 -3.50
C TYR A 118 23.80 11.31 -4.64
N ASP A 119 24.39 12.12 -5.52
CA ASP A 119 23.70 12.73 -6.65
C ASP A 119 23.03 11.73 -7.60
N LYS A 120 23.61 10.52 -7.73
CA LYS A 120 23.10 9.43 -8.54
C LYS A 120 22.05 8.56 -7.84
N VAL A 121 21.73 8.83 -6.58
CA VAL A 121 20.68 8.11 -5.83
C VAL A 121 19.33 8.74 -6.13
N HIS A 122 18.43 7.97 -6.71
CA HIS A 122 17.10 8.46 -7.09
C HIS A 122 15.98 7.86 -6.24
N GLY A 123 16.18 6.67 -5.68
CA GLY A 123 15.16 5.94 -4.93
C GLY A 123 13.93 5.66 -5.81
N ALA A 124 14.13 5.02 -6.96
CA ALA A 124 13.03 4.65 -7.84
C ALA A 124 12.14 3.60 -7.16
N LEU A 125 10.87 3.95 -6.99
CA LEU A 125 9.84 3.12 -6.37
C LEU A 125 8.87 2.63 -7.43
N ALA A 126 8.73 1.30 -7.54
CA ALA A 126 7.74 0.64 -8.36
C ALA A 126 6.78 -0.16 -7.48
N ILE A 127 5.47 -0.01 -7.66
CA ILE A 127 4.44 -0.76 -6.95
C ILE A 127 3.48 -1.33 -7.99
N GLY A 128 3.20 -2.64 -7.91
CA GLY A 128 2.16 -3.32 -8.66
C GLY A 128 1.14 -3.90 -7.71
N SER A 129 -0.15 -3.78 -8.03
CA SER A 129 -1.23 -4.34 -7.21
C SER A 129 -2.34 -4.92 -8.05
N PHE A 130 -2.81 -6.09 -7.63
CA PHE A 130 -3.98 -6.77 -8.16
C PHE A 130 -5.06 -6.82 -7.09
N GLY A 131 -6.32 -6.61 -7.49
CA GLY A 131 -7.50 -6.68 -6.63
C GLY A 131 -8.61 -7.52 -7.24
N LEU A 132 -9.34 -8.24 -6.39
CA LEU A 132 -10.53 -9.02 -6.72
C LEU A 132 -11.64 -8.67 -5.73
N GLU A 133 -12.81 -8.37 -6.23
CA GLU A 133 -14.05 -8.37 -5.46
C GLU A 133 -15.11 -9.17 -6.19
N MET A 134 -15.72 -10.14 -5.51
CA MET A 134 -16.86 -10.91 -6.03
C MET A 134 -18.02 -10.84 -5.04
N LYS A 135 -19.20 -10.44 -5.51
CA LYS A 135 -20.48 -10.43 -4.78
C LYS A 135 -21.50 -11.21 -5.59
N ARG A 136 -21.52 -12.53 -5.44
CA ARG A 136 -22.35 -13.44 -6.24
C ARG A 136 -22.70 -14.71 -5.46
N TRP A 137 -23.89 -15.29 -5.71
CA TRP A 137 -24.35 -16.55 -5.13
C TRP A 137 -24.27 -16.60 -3.60
N ASN A 138 -24.66 -15.50 -2.92
CA ASN A 138 -24.58 -15.34 -1.47
C ASN A 138 -23.14 -15.33 -0.90
N TRP A 139 -22.13 -15.34 -1.76
CA TRP A 139 -20.73 -15.14 -1.41
C TRP A 139 -20.28 -13.70 -1.59
N ILE A 140 -19.47 -13.26 -0.68
CA ILE A 140 -18.63 -12.07 -0.85
C ILE A 140 -17.19 -12.53 -0.69
N VAL A 141 -16.40 -12.36 -1.76
CA VAL A 141 -14.97 -12.69 -1.77
C VAL A 141 -14.19 -11.43 -2.11
N ARG A 142 -13.14 -11.13 -1.35
CA ARG A 142 -12.22 -10.04 -1.59
C ARG A 142 -10.80 -10.56 -1.54
N GLY A 143 -9.99 -10.17 -2.51
CA GLY A 143 -8.60 -10.54 -2.57
C GLY A 143 -7.75 -9.36 -3.03
N ASN A 144 -6.55 -9.26 -2.48
CA ASN A 144 -5.55 -8.30 -2.94
C ASN A 144 -4.16 -8.93 -2.92
N ALA A 145 -3.34 -8.53 -3.87
CA ALA A 145 -1.93 -8.85 -3.91
C ALA A 145 -1.15 -7.60 -4.33
N THR A 146 -0.21 -7.17 -3.52
CA THR A 146 0.61 -6.00 -3.78
C THR A 146 2.08 -6.36 -3.63
N TYR A 147 2.88 -5.97 -4.61
CA TYR A 147 4.33 -6.09 -4.57
C TYR A 147 4.97 -4.73 -4.87
N SER A 148 6.04 -4.44 -4.17
CA SER A 148 6.77 -3.19 -4.34
C SER A 148 8.28 -3.42 -4.36
N HIS A 149 8.96 -2.66 -5.21
CA HIS A 149 10.41 -2.60 -5.31
C HIS A 149 10.90 -1.15 -5.19
N LEU A 150 11.88 -0.92 -4.31
CA LEU A 150 12.54 0.36 -4.11
C LEU A 150 14.03 0.21 -4.43
N ALA A 151 14.48 0.86 -5.48
CA ALA A 151 15.88 0.93 -5.85
C ALA A 151 16.68 1.80 -4.84
N ASP A 152 17.96 1.53 -4.69
CA ASP A 152 18.90 2.29 -3.84
C ASP A 152 18.55 2.35 -2.34
N ALA A 153 17.62 1.52 -1.83
CA ALA A 153 17.14 1.55 -0.45
C ALA A 153 18.28 1.55 0.60
N GLN A 154 19.33 0.75 0.37
CA GLN A 154 20.48 0.70 1.25
C GLN A 154 21.32 1.99 1.22
N LYS A 155 21.53 2.56 0.03
CA LYS A 155 22.27 3.83 -0.11
C LYS A 155 21.50 4.97 0.55
N MET A 156 20.17 4.99 0.40
CA MET A 156 19.29 5.95 1.06
C MET A 156 19.37 5.85 2.59
N THR A 157 19.30 4.63 3.14
CA THR A 157 19.47 4.39 4.59
C THR A 157 20.85 4.85 5.07
N THR A 158 21.92 4.56 4.32
CA THR A 158 23.28 4.98 4.66
C THR A 158 23.41 6.51 4.67
N PHE A 159 22.85 7.18 3.66
CA PHE A 159 22.84 8.64 3.60
C PHE A 159 22.09 9.26 4.81
N MET A 160 20.89 8.76 5.14
CA MET A 160 20.10 9.28 6.24
C MET A 160 20.79 9.08 7.59
N ASN A 161 21.55 8.01 7.76
CA ASN A 161 22.35 7.76 8.96
C ASN A 161 23.64 8.60 9.01
N ALA A 162 24.24 8.93 7.86
CA ALA A 162 25.41 9.81 7.79
C ALA A 162 25.03 11.29 8.06
N TYR A 163 23.81 11.67 7.74
CA TYR A 163 23.31 13.04 7.90
C TYR A 163 21.99 13.04 8.69
N PRO A 164 22.00 12.75 10.00
CA PRO A 164 20.78 12.64 10.80
C PRO A 164 20.07 13.99 10.93
N LYS A 165 18.75 13.99 10.82
CA LYS A 165 17.90 15.19 10.91
C LYS A 165 17.64 15.58 12.37
N HIS A 166 17.66 14.61 13.26
CA HIS A 166 17.34 14.77 14.69
C HIS A 166 18.47 14.19 15.55
N THR A 167 18.67 14.79 16.71
CA THR A 167 19.49 14.24 17.79
C THR A 167 18.59 13.63 18.84
N GLN A 168 19.04 12.55 19.49
CA GLN A 168 18.34 11.97 20.65
C GLN A 168 18.51 12.87 21.88
N GLN A 169 17.76 12.60 22.94
CA GLN A 169 17.85 13.36 24.20
C GLN A 169 19.25 13.34 24.84
N ASP A 170 20.04 12.32 24.57
CA ASP A 170 21.44 12.17 25.02
C ASP A 170 22.46 12.90 24.12
N GLY A 171 22.01 13.65 23.14
CA GLY A 171 22.85 14.37 22.19
C GLY A 171 23.42 13.51 21.05
N SER A 172 23.15 12.20 21.03
CA SER A 172 23.59 11.32 19.94
C SER A 172 22.73 11.49 18.66
N PRO A 173 23.31 11.27 17.47
CA PRO A 173 22.54 11.33 16.22
C PRO A 173 21.48 10.22 16.19
N SER A 174 20.25 10.59 15.86
CA SER A 174 19.15 9.61 15.68
C SER A 174 19.39 8.76 14.44
N LYS A 175 19.48 7.44 14.62
CA LYS A 175 19.62 6.50 13.49
C LYS A 175 18.29 6.39 12.76
N HIS A 176 18.33 6.52 11.44
CA HIS A 176 17.18 6.28 10.59
C HIS A 176 16.87 4.78 10.54
N SER A 177 15.57 4.45 10.58
CA SER A 177 15.10 3.07 10.38
C SER A 177 15.55 2.55 9.00
N PRO A 178 16.10 1.33 8.90
CA PRO A 178 16.51 0.79 7.60
C PRO A 178 15.32 0.64 6.66
N ILE A 179 15.54 0.96 5.39
CA ILE A 179 14.52 0.91 4.34
C ILE A 179 14.70 -0.38 3.55
N ALA A 180 13.60 -1.10 3.32
CA ALA A 180 13.61 -2.33 2.52
C ALA A 180 13.68 -2.03 1.02
N SER A 181 14.37 -2.91 0.26
CA SER A 181 14.31 -2.89 -1.21
C SER A 181 13.02 -3.48 -1.75
N ASN A 182 12.41 -4.42 -1.02
CA ASN A 182 11.17 -5.08 -1.46
C ASN A 182 10.19 -5.19 -0.30
N ALA A 183 8.90 -5.12 -0.63
CA ALA A 183 7.82 -5.41 0.28
C ALA A 183 6.67 -6.08 -0.49
N TYR A 184 5.86 -6.89 0.19
CA TYR A 184 4.68 -7.51 -0.39
C TYR A 184 3.56 -7.67 0.61
N SER A 185 2.34 -7.75 0.10
CA SER A 185 1.14 -8.07 0.85
C SER A 185 0.21 -8.89 -0.01
N VAL A 186 -0.32 -9.98 0.56
CA VAL A 186 -1.36 -10.80 -0.04
C VAL A 186 -2.45 -10.99 0.99
N GLY A 187 -3.70 -10.75 0.62
CA GLY A 187 -4.88 -10.93 1.46
C GLY A 187 -6.02 -11.59 0.70
N LEU A 188 -6.75 -12.46 1.38
CA LEU A 188 -7.98 -13.07 0.89
C LEU A 188 -9.00 -13.12 2.01
N GLU A 189 -10.21 -12.62 1.76
CA GLU A 189 -11.35 -12.70 2.65
C GLU A 189 -12.53 -13.29 1.89
N ALA A 190 -13.22 -14.26 2.47
CA ALA A 190 -14.42 -14.86 1.90
C ALA A 190 -15.49 -15.03 2.98
N GLY A 191 -16.72 -14.64 2.68
CA GLY A 191 -17.88 -14.79 3.55
C GLY A 191 -19.08 -15.35 2.80
N TYR A 192 -19.82 -16.24 3.44
CA TYR A 192 -21.05 -16.82 2.94
C TYR A 192 -22.24 -16.41 3.79
N ASN A 193 -23.32 -15.94 3.17
CA ASN A 193 -24.56 -15.59 3.86
C ASN A 193 -25.36 -16.84 4.22
N ILE A 194 -25.27 -17.31 5.47
CA ILE A 194 -25.97 -18.53 5.91
C ILE A 194 -27.48 -18.36 6.00
N PHE A 195 -27.99 -17.14 6.21
CA PHE A 195 -29.44 -16.90 6.22
C PHE A 195 -30.09 -17.05 4.85
N SER A 196 -29.29 -17.06 3.78
CA SER A 196 -29.80 -17.41 2.44
C SER A 196 -30.41 -18.81 2.33
N GLN A 197 -30.08 -19.70 3.27
CA GLN A 197 -30.64 -21.07 3.35
C GLN A 197 -31.99 -21.13 4.10
N ILE A 198 -32.39 -20.03 4.75
CA ILE A 198 -33.62 -19.96 5.56
C ILE A 198 -34.60 -19.02 4.87
N SER A 199 -35.63 -19.56 4.22
CA SER A 199 -36.56 -18.81 3.38
C SER A 199 -37.23 -17.63 4.07
N SER A 200 -37.51 -17.73 5.38
CA SER A 200 -38.14 -16.66 6.15
C SER A 200 -37.22 -15.48 6.49
N LEU A 201 -35.91 -15.64 6.38
CA LEU A 201 -34.88 -14.67 6.75
C LEU A 201 -34.08 -14.14 5.57
N SER A 202 -34.03 -14.88 4.45
CA SER A 202 -33.11 -14.63 3.32
C SER A 202 -33.20 -13.21 2.74
N ASP A 203 -34.39 -12.63 2.73
CA ASP A 203 -34.63 -11.30 2.14
C ASP A 203 -34.57 -10.16 3.15
N LYS A 204 -34.66 -10.47 4.45
CA LYS A 204 -34.79 -9.47 5.52
C LYS A 204 -33.49 -9.27 6.30
N GLN A 205 -32.72 -10.33 6.45
CA GLN A 205 -31.51 -10.32 7.29
C GLN A 205 -30.37 -11.06 6.59
N LYS A 206 -29.14 -10.66 6.89
CA LYS A 206 -27.92 -11.31 6.38
C LYS A 206 -27.02 -11.65 7.54
N LEU A 207 -26.56 -12.89 7.60
CA LEU A 207 -25.57 -13.35 8.54
C LEU A 207 -24.45 -14.06 7.78
N TYR A 208 -23.24 -13.52 7.84
CA TYR A 208 -22.10 -14.06 7.13
C TYR A 208 -21.20 -14.87 8.06
N LEU A 209 -20.91 -16.10 7.65
CA LEU A 209 -19.76 -16.86 8.17
C LEU A 209 -18.58 -16.52 7.26
N PHE A 210 -17.48 -16.03 7.83
CA PHE A 210 -16.34 -15.60 7.05
C PHE A 210 -15.00 -16.17 7.53
N GLY A 211 -14.04 -16.21 6.59
CA GLY A 211 -12.64 -16.47 6.86
C GLY A 211 -11.76 -15.45 6.14
N ARG A 212 -10.66 -15.05 6.78
CA ARG A 212 -9.64 -14.18 6.21
C ARG A 212 -8.26 -14.76 6.42
N TYR A 213 -7.42 -14.63 5.41
CA TYR A 213 -6.00 -14.91 5.47
C TYR A 213 -5.19 -13.73 4.94
N GLU A 214 -4.08 -13.39 5.61
CA GLU A 214 -3.14 -12.36 5.21
C GLU A 214 -1.70 -12.85 5.40
N ASP A 215 -0.84 -12.59 4.42
CA ASP A 215 0.62 -12.74 4.50
C ASP A 215 1.26 -11.47 3.92
N TYR A 216 2.01 -10.74 4.74
CA TYR A 216 2.70 -9.56 4.29
C TYR A 216 4.08 -9.43 4.92
N ASN A 217 4.97 -8.72 4.23
CA ASN A 217 6.30 -8.41 4.71
C ASN A 217 6.70 -7.01 4.25
N THR A 218 6.87 -6.09 5.19
CA THR A 218 7.29 -4.71 4.93
C THR A 218 8.78 -4.58 4.72
N TYR A 219 9.55 -5.64 5.06
CA TYR A 219 10.99 -5.72 4.89
C TYR A 219 11.38 -7.07 4.26
N ALA A 220 10.92 -7.32 3.03
CA ALA A 220 11.24 -8.54 2.32
C ALA A 220 12.72 -8.56 1.91
N ALA A 221 13.36 -9.71 2.08
CA ALA A 221 14.77 -9.90 1.79
C ALA A 221 15.08 -9.59 0.31
N GLY A 222 15.88 -8.55 0.09
CA GLY A 222 16.54 -8.23 -1.16
C GLY A 222 18.04 -8.49 -1.01
N LYS A 223 18.89 -7.65 -1.63
CA LYS A 223 20.35 -7.68 -1.47
C LYS A 223 20.84 -7.27 -0.05
N GLN A 224 19.94 -6.97 0.86
CA GLN A 224 20.27 -6.57 2.23
C GLN A 224 20.53 -7.80 3.10
N LYS A 225 21.64 -7.79 3.82
CA LYS A 225 22.09 -8.92 4.66
C LYS A 225 21.29 -9.13 5.95
N VAL A 226 20.42 -8.19 6.34
CA VAL A 226 19.66 -8.23 7.59
C VAL A 226 18.17 -8.29 7.28
N ALA A 227 17.58 -9.44 7.53
CA ALA A 227 16.12 -9.60 7.50
C ALA A 227 15.57 -9.38 8.92
N TYR A 228 14.66 -8.44 9.08
CA TYR A 228 13.91 -8.28 10.33
C TYR A 228 12.80 -9.33 10.37
N LYS A 229 12.98 -10.34 11.21
CA LYS A 229 12.06 -11.48 11.32
C LYS A 229 10.62 -11.07 11.68
N TYR A 230 10.47 -9.95 12.38
CA TYR A 230 9.17 -9.47 12.87
C TYR A 230 8.40 -8.63 11.85
N ASP A 231 8.99 -8.30 10.71
CA ASP A 231 8.30 -7.51 9.66
C ASP A 231 7.45 -8.38 8.73
N ARG A 232 7.61 -9.72 8.82
CA ARG A 232 6.71 -10.66 8.15
C ARG A 232 5.63 -11.13 9.10
N VAL A 233 4.38 -10.94 8.70
CA VAL A 233 3.20 -11.30 9.48
C VAL A 233 2.30 -12.19 8.65
N LYS A 234 1.83 -13.27 9.27
CA LYS A 234 0.76 -14.13 8.77
C LYS A 234 -0.39 -14.09 9.76
N ARG A 235 -1.58 -13.84 9.27
CA ARG A 235 -2.80 -13.76 10.08
C ARG A 235 -3.93 -14.58 9.49
N MET A 236 -4.75 -15.12 10.40
CA MET A 236 -6.03 -15.71 10.08
C MET A 236 -7.08 -15.09 11.00
N ALA A 237 -8.27 -14.85 10.47
CA ALA A 237 -9.45 -14.47 11.22
C ALA A 237 -10.65 -15.27 10.72
N VAL A 238 -11.54 -15.64 11.64
CA VAL A 238 -12.82 -16.31 11.35
C VAL A 238 -13.90 -15.66 12.21
N GLY A 239 -15.14 -15.67 11.73
CA GLY A 239 -16.29 -15.15 12.47
C GLY A 239 -17.61 -15.39 11.74
#